data_34a51eee916b71ca02229b7bbf2fdfe6
#
_entry.id   34a51eee916b71ca02229b7bbf2fdfe6
#
_cell.length_a   1.000
_cell.length_b   1.000
_cell.length_c   1.000
_cell.angle_alpha   90.00
_cell.angle_beta   90.00
_cell.angle_gamma   90.00
#
_symmetry.space_group_name_H-M   'P 1'
#
loop_
_entity.id
_entity.type
_entity.pdbx_description
1 polymer ?
#
loop_
_entity_poly.entity_id
_entity_poly.type
_entity_poly.pdbx_seq_one_letter_code
_entity_poly.pdbx_strand_id
1 'polypeptide(L)'
;MHEPQNLNDIIFGNPESKLRIYDIVTGAETLPGSGKSGIVLYGAWGTGKTTVATMLPDAIEKGRTQEELTMPAELIRCQQGFNGPQVIDLISKILDKNSLNASGIHYIIIDEVDLLTKSAQESLKSAMNTSRCIFILTTNYIADLDRGLLDRCVLVEMNAAQSEQLLPLAHRIAAEQGITVADEELLPTIKAANGSFRNITHNVERLVRRRNIPYNIIF
;
A
#
# COMPACT_ATOMS: atom_id res chain seq x y z
N MET A 1 -11.86 2.17 14.86
CA MET A 1 -11.40 2.46 13.48
C MET A 1 -10.56 1.26 13.05
N HIS A 2 -10.96 0.56 11.98
CA HIS A 2 -10.37 -0.75 11.59
C HIS A 2 -9.06 -0.59 10.80
N GLU A 3 -8.63 0.64 10.54
CA GLU A 3 -7.43 0.90 9.76
C GLU A 3 -6.18 0.52 10.56
N PRO A 4 -5.24 -0.21 9.92
CA PRO A 4 -3.96 -0.52 10.53
C PRO A 4 -3.22 0.78 10.88
N GLN A 5 -2.52 0.78 12.02
CA GLN A 5 -1.79 1.95 12.51
C GLN A 5 -0.29 1.86 12.15
N ASN A 6 0.21 0.67 11.89
CA ASN A 6 1.60 0.42 11.54
C ASN A 6 1.73 -0.85 10.68
N LEU A 7 2.92 -1.09 10.13
CA LEU A 7 3.16 -2.24 9.25
C LEU A 7 2.98 -3.61 9.93
N ASN A 8 3.06 -3.70 11.27
CA ASN A 8 2.83 -4.96 11.97
C ASN A 8 1.34 -5.35 11.99
N ASP A 9 0.45 -4.38 11.79
CA ASP A 9 -1.00 -4.63 11.71
C ASP A 9 -1.41 -5.15 10.33
N ILE A 10 -0.49 -5.12 9.35
CA ILE A 10 -0.77 -5.57 7.99
C ILE A 10 -0.71 -7.09 7.90
N ILE A 11 -1.76 -7.67 7.36
CA ILE A 11 -1.85 -9.10 7.10
C ILE A 11 -1.39 -9.36 5.67
N PHE A 12 -0.18 -9.90 5.53
CA PHE A 12 0.36 -10.29 4.22
C PHE A 12 -0.10 -11.71 3.87
N GLY A 13 -0.66 -11.87 2.68
CA GLY A 13 -1.02 -13.19 2.17
C GLY A 13 0.19 -14.02 1.72
N ASN A 14 1.33 -13.35 1.49
CA ASN A 14 2.59 -13.96 1.06
C ASN A 14 3.70 -13.63 2.06
N PRO A 15 4.30 -14.63 2.73
CA PRO A 15 5.41 -14.43 3.66
C PRO A 15 6.64 -13.77 3.03
N GLU A 16 6.93 -14.08 1.76
CA GLU A 16 8.03 -13.48 1.01
C GLU A 16 7.87 -11.96 0.87
N SER A 17 6.64 -11.50 0.62
CA SER A 17 6.34 -10.07 0.55
C SER A 17 6.54 -9.37 1.88
N LYS A 18 6.17 -10.02 2.99
CA LYS A 18 6.44 -9.52 4.34
C LYS A 18 7.94 -9.39 4.60
N LEU A 19 8.71 -10.42 4.25
CA LEU A 19 10.16 -10.42 4.40
C LEU A 19 10.80 -9.29 3.58
N ARG A 20 10.37 -9.13 2.33
CA ARG A 20 10.90 -8.08 1.44
C ARG A 20 10.62 -6.66 1.96
N ILE A 21 9.42 -6.43 2.52
CA ILE A 21 9.10 -5.16 3.21
C ILE A 21 10.03 -4.97 4.41
N TYR A 22 10.25 -6.01 5.20
CA TYR A 22 11.16 -5.97 6.34
C TYR A 22 12.60 -5.61 5.91
N ASP A 23 13.12 -6.23 4.86
CA ASP A 23 14.46 -5.94 4.32
C ASP A 23 14.60 -4.49 3.84
N ILE A 24 13.55 -3.95 3.20
CA ILE A 24 13.51 -2.53 2.79
C ILE A 24 13.54 -1.60 4.00
N VAL A 25 12.71 -1.88 5.01
CA VAL A 25 12.58 -1.05 6.22
C VAL A 25 13.86 -1.05 7.03
N THR A 26 14.48 -2.22 7.22
CA THR A 26 15.72 -2.36 8.00
C THR A 26 16.98 -1.90 7.25
N GLY A 27 16.88 -1.68 5.93
CA GLY A 27 18.01 -1.33 5.06
C GLY A 27 18.85 -2.53 4.61
N ALA A 28 18.42 -3.76 4.85
CA ALA A 28 19.02 -4.95 4.25
C ALA A 28 18.88 -4.91 2.71
N GLU A 29 17.74 -4.44 2.21
CA GLU A 29 17.58 -3.99 0.81
C GLU A 29 17.87 -2.49 0.74
N THR A 30 18.99 -2.11 0.13
CA THR A 30 19.42 -0.70 0.05
C THR A 30 18.65 0.05 -1.02
N LEU A 31 17.88 1.05 -0.63
CA LEU A 31 17.16 1.99 -1.51
C LEU A 31 17.38 3.44 -1.04
N PRO A 32 17.70 4.36 -1.94
CA PRO A 32 18.15 4.17 -3.32
C PRO A 32 19.51 3.47 -3.36
N GLY A 33 19.69 2.51 -4.26
CA GLY A 33 20.97 1.79 -4.37
C GLY A 33 20.94 0.76 -5.49
N SER A 34 22.10 0.35 -5.97
CA SER A 34 22.26 -0.68 -6.99
C SER A 34 21.38 -0.49 -8.25
N GLY A 35 21.15 0.77 -8.65
CA GLY A 35 20.29 1.12 -9.78
C GLY A 35 18.79 1.11 -9.48
N LYS A 36 18.40 0.84 -8.23
CA LYS A 36 17.01 0.86 -7.79
C LYS A 36 16.73 2.05 -6.88
N SER A 37 15.59 2.69 -7.11
CA SER A 37 15.11 3.82 -6.29
C SER A 37 13.60 3.69 -6.00
N GLY A 38 12.96 2.63 -6.44
CA GLY A 38 11.53 2.44 -6.30
C GLY A 38 11.14 1.12 -5.63
N ILE A 39 9.90 1.12 -5.15
CA ILE A 39 9.18 -0.04 -4.63
C ILE A 39 7.87 -0.10 -5.41
N VAL A 40 7.50 -1.25 -5.98
CA VAL A 40 6.18 -1.47 -6.57
C VAL A 40 5.39 -2.43 -5.71
N LEU A 41 4.29 -1.95 -5.15
CA LEU A 41 3.29 -2.77 -4.49
C LEU A 41 2.22 -3.14 -5.52
N TYR A 42 2.12 -4.41 -5.89
CA TYR A 42 1.19 -4.85 -6.93
C TYR A 42 0.33 -6.03 -6.47
N GLY A 43 -0.83 -6.21 -7.09
CA GLY A 43 -1.75 -7.31 -6.77
C GLY A 43 -3.21 -6.89 -6.88
N ALA A 44 -4.13 -7.76 -6.46
CA ALA A 44 -5.57 -7.57 -6.57
C ALA A 44 -6.06 -6.31 -5.83
N TRP A 45 -7.26 -5.85 -6.21
CA TRP A 45 -7.89 -4.71 -5.54
C TRP A 45 -8.22 -5.00 -4.07
N GLY A 46 -8.08 -3.98 -3.23
CA GLY A 46 -8.48 -4.05 -1.83
C GLY A 46 -7.53 -4.85 -0.92
N THR A 47 -6.33 -5.22 -1.40
CA THR A 47 -5.31 -5.94 -0.61
C THR A 47 -4.42 -5.02 0.25
N GLY A 48 -4.74 -3.73 0.36
CA GLY A 48 -4.05 -2.80 1.25
C GLY A 48 -2.80 -2.14 0.65
N LYS A 49 -2.59 -2.16 -0.68
CA LYS A 49 -1.41 -1.56 -1.34
C LYS A 49 -1.21 -0.09 -0.96
N THR A 50 -2.23 0.74 -1.15
CA THR A 50 -2.16 2.18 -0.82
C THR A 50 -1.91 2.39 0.67
N THR A 51 -2.51 1.58 1.53
CA THR A 51 -2.29 1.63 2.98
C THR A 51 -0.83 1.34 3.34
N VAL A 52 -0.25 0.26 2.79
CA VAL A 52 1.17 -0.04 2.97
C VAL A 52 2.05 1.06 2.38
N ALA A 53 1.72 1.55 1.18
CA ALA A 53 2.46 2.63 0.53
C ALA A 53 2.56 3.89 1.41
N THR A 54 1.49 4.25 2.10
CA THR A 54 1.47 5.43 2.98
C THR A 54 2.21 5.23 4.32
N MET A 55 2.38 3.98 4.76
CA MET A 55 3.10 3.66 5.99
C MET A 55 4.60 3.47 5.77
N LEU A 56 5.02 3.09 4.56
CA LEU A 56 6.41 2.77 4.25
C LEU A 56 7.39 3.91 4.52
N PRO A 57 7.11 5.18 4.16
CA PRO A 57 8.06 6.27 4.38
C PRO A 57 8.49 6.40 5.84
N ASP A 58 7.53 6.43 6.76
CA ASP A 58 7.78 6.53 8.20
C ASP A 58 8.53 5.29 8.73
N ALA A 59 8.10 4.11 8.31
CA ALA A 59 8.75 2.87 8.71
C ALA A 59 10.20 2.78 8.20
N ILE A 60 10.49 3.20 6.96
CA ILE A 60 11.82 3.20 6.37
C ILE A 60 12.71 4.20 7.10
N GLU A 61 12.24 5.43 7.31
CA GLU A 61 12.99 6.46 8.00
C GLU A 61 13.37 5.99 9.41
N LYS A 62 12.38 5.56 10.19
CA LYS A 62 12.58 5.07 11.56
C LYS A 62 13.46 3.81 11.62
N GLY A 63 13.30 2.89 10.68
CA GLY A 63 14.09 1.66 10.65
C GLY A 63 15.57 1.90 10.35
N ARG A 64 15.88 2.94 9.56
CA ARG A 64 17.24 3.24 9.11
C ARG A 64 17.97 4.28 9.94
N THR A 65 17.25 5.28 10.42
CA THR A 65 17.85 6.44 11.11
C THR A 65 17.53 6.48 12.60
N GLN A 66 16.56 5.70 13.06
CA GLN A 66 15.96 5.74 14.40
C GLN A 66 15.20 7.04 14.69
N GLU A 67 14.99 7.87 13.66
CA GLU A 67 14.26 9.14 13.73
C GLU A 67 12.90 9.00 13.07
N GLU A 68 11.95 9.82 13.47
CA GLU A 68 10.64 9.90 12.83
C GLU A 68 10.71 10.71 11.52
N LEU A 69 9.76 10.45 10.61
CA LEU A 69 9.65 11.18 9.36
C LEU A 69 9.35 12.65 9.64
N THR A 70 10.30 13.53 9.33
CA THR A 70 10.16 14.99 9.54
C THR A 70 9.42 15.64 8.40
N MET A 71 9.70 15.20 7.17
CA MET A 71 9.08 15.72 5.94
C MET A 71 8.12 14.68 5.39
N PRO A 72 6.80 14.94 5.36
CA PRO A 72 5.81 13.98 4.88
C PRO A 72 6.10 13.51 3.46
N ALA A 73 5.73 12.26 3.16
CA ALA A 73 5.77 11.76 1.81
C ALA A 73 4.74 12.49 0.93
N GLU A 74 5.13 12.80 -0.30
CA GLU A 74 4.22 13.37 -1.29
C GLU A 74 3.39 12.28 -1.96
N LEU A 75 2.07 12.38 -1.87
CA LEU A 75 1.15 11.43 -2.49
C LEU A 75 0.58 11.97 -3.79
N ILE A 76 0.96 11.34 -4.89
CA ILE A 76 0.44 11.62 -6.23
C ILE A 76 -0.56 10.53 -6.60
N ARG A 77 -1.84 10.89 -6.72
CA ARG A 77 -2.86 9.97 -7.24
C ARG A 77 -2.95 10.15 -8.75
N CYS A 78 -2.65 9.08 -9.47
CA CYS A 78 -2.75 9.12 -10.92
C CYS A 78 -4.21 9.19 -11.38
N GLN A 79 -4.41 9.92 -12.47
CA GLN A 79 -5.68 10.01 -13.16
C GLN A 79 -5.49 9.58 -14.61
N GLN A 80 -6.54 9.08 -15.22
CA GLN A 80 -6.49 8.68 -16.62
C GLN A 80 -6.07 9.85 -17.51
N GLY A 81 -5.04 9.64 -18.34
CA GLY A 81 -4.49 10.68 -19.20
C GLY A 81 -3.43 11.57 -18.57
N PHE A 82 -3.00 11.30 -17.33
CA PHE A 82 -1.90 12.00 -16.69
C PHE A 82 -0.62 11.82 -17.53
N ASN A 83 -0.06 12.91 -18.01
CA ASN A 83 1.02 12.88 -19.01
C ASN A 83 2.42 13.10 -18.40
N GLY A 84 3.46 12.84 -19.22
CA GLY A 84 4.85 12.91 -18.79
C GLY A 84 5.29 14.27 -18.22
N PRO A 85 5.01 15.41 -18.88
CA PRO A 85 5.35 16.72 -18.35
C PRO A 85 4.77 17.01 -16.97
N GLN A 86 3.51 16.62 -16.71
CA GLN A 86 2.88 16.81 -15.40
C GLN A 86 3.57 16.01 -14.30
N VAL A 87 3.92 14.74 -14.57
CA VAL A 87 4.66 13.90 -13.62
C VAL A 87 6.02 14.49 -13.31
N ILE A 88 6.77 14.88 -14.34
CA ILE A 88 8.11 15.45 -14.18
C ILE A 88 8.08 16.77 -13.42
N ASP A 89 7.15 17.67 -13.74
CA ASP A 89 7.01 18.95 -13.06
C ASP A 89 6.76 18.77 -11.55
N LEU A 90 5.88 17.84 -11.19
CA LEU A 90 5.61 17.53 -9.79
C LEU A 90 6.86 16.98 -9.07
N ILE A 91 7.51 15.97 -9.67
CA ILE A 91 8.71 15.34 -9.08
C ILE A 91 9.85 16.36 -8.97
N SER A 92 10.10 17.17 -10.00
CA SER A 92 11.16 18.18 -10.00
C SER A 92 10.95 19.21 -8.88
N LYS A 93 9.72 19.71 -8.70
CA LYS A 93 9.39 20.64 -7.61
C LYS A 93 9.67 20.08 -6.21
N ILE A 94 9.56 18.77 -6.04
CA ILE A 94 9.89 18.10 -4.78
C ILE A 94 11.41 18.00 -4.64
N LEU A 95 12.10 17.50 -5.69
CA LEU A 95 13.53 17.22 -5.67
C LEU A 95 14.42 18.49 -5.71
N ASP A 96 13.87 19.64 -6.11
CA ASP A 96 14.57 20.92 -6.07
C ASP A 96 14.78 21.45 -4.65
N LYS A 97 14.03 20.91 -3.69
CA LYS A 97 14.19 21.20 -2.27
C LYS A 97 15.13 20.20 -1.61
N ASN A 98 15.78 20.62 -0.54
CA ASN A 98 16.50 19.67 0.32
C ASN A 98 15.51 18.94 1.22
N SER A 99 15.68 17.63 1.35
CA SER A 99 14.92 16.86 2.34
C SER A 99 15.38 17.22 3.76
N LEU A 100 14.42 17.38 4.65
CA LEU A 100 14.65 17.59 6.09
C LEU A 100 14.59 16.28 6.88
N ASN A 101 14.37 15.14 6.21
CA ASN A 101 14.42 13.83 6.85
C ASN A 101 15.87 13.52 7.27
N ALA A 102 16.04 12.77 8.36
CA ALA A 102 17.37 12.42 8.88
C ALA A 102 18.23 11.66 7.86
N SER A 103 17.58 10.87 6.99
CA SER A 103 18.23 10.19 5.85
C SER A 103 18.65 11.14 4.72
N GLY A 104 18.12 12.35 4.66
CA GLY A 104 18.24 13.27 3.53
C GLY A 104 17.43 12.84 2.29
N ILE A 105 16.55 11.84 2.41
CA ILE A 105 15.78 11.25 1.32
C ILE A 105 14.36 11.83 1.27
N HIS A 106 13.86 12.09 0.06
CA HIS A 106 12.45 12.34 -0.20
C HIS A 106 11.69 11.03 -0.41
N TYR A 107 10.41 11.03 -0.08
CA TYR A 107 9.51 9.91 -0.35
C TYR A 107 8.37 10.39 -1.23
N ILE A 108 8.18 9.74 -2.38
CA ILE A 108 7.11 10.05 -3.33
C ILE A 108 6.28 8.80 -3.55
N ILE A 109 5.01 8.87 -3.22
CA ILE A 109 4.03 7.80 -3.42
C ILE A 109 3.25 8.12 -4.69
N ILE A 110 3.23 7.19 -5.64
CA ILE A 110 2.47 7.29 -6.88
C ILE A 110 1.43 6.17 -6.89
N ASP A 111 0.20 6.54 -6.58
CA ASP A 111 -0.91 5.59 -6.44
C ASP A 111 -1.57 5.37 -7.81
N GLU A 112 -1.86 4.09 -8.14
CA GLU A 112 -2.46 3.65 -9.41
C GLU A 112 -1.61 4.05 -10.64
N VAL A 113 -0.30 3.73 -10.58
CA VAL A 113 0.67 4.12 -11.62
C VAL A 113 0.36 3.55 -13.01
N ASP A 114 -0.43 2.48 -13.10
CA ASP A 114 -0.95 1.91 -14.35
C ASP A 114 -1.87 2.87 -15.13
N LEU A 115 -2.43 3.89 -14.48
CA LEU A 115 -3.22 4.94 -15.16
C LEU A 115 -2.37 5.95 -15.93
N LEU A 116 -1.05 5.95 -15.73
CA LEU A 116 -0.13 6.80 -16.48
C LEU A 116 -0.05 6.36 -17.93
N THR A 117 0.01 7.34 -18.85
CA THR A 117 0.35 7.06 -20.24
C THR A 117 1.75 6.45 -20.35
N LYS A 118 2.04 5.72 -21.42
CA LYS A 118 3.39 5.16 -21.65
C LYS A 118 4.47 6.24 -21.63
N SER A 119 4.22 7.40 -22.22
CA SER A 119 5.14 8.54 -22.18
C SER A 119 5.36 9.05 -20.74
N ALA A 120 4.33 9.04 -19.89
CA ALA A 120 4.47 9.41 -18.49
C ALA A 120 5.28 8.39 -17.69
N GLN A 121 5.11 7.09 -17.97
CA GLN A 121 5.93 6.04 -17.37
C GLN A 121 7.41 6.16 -17.77
N GLU A 122 7.71 6.49 -19.03
CA GLU A 122 9.08 6.75 -19.49
C GLU A 122 9.68 7.98 -18.81
N SER A 123 8.89 9.03 -18.61
CA SER A 123 9.30 10.21 -17.88
C SER A 123 9.56 9.91 -16.41
N LEU A 124 8.69 9.13 -15.76
CA LEU A 124 8.89 8.67 -14.39
C LEU A 124 10.15 7.82 -14.27
N LYS A 125 10.37 6.88 -15.18
CA LYS A 125 11.58 6.06 -15.25
C LYS A 125 12.85 6.93 -15.28
N SER A 126 12.82 8.02 -16.04
CA SER A 126 13.92 8.98 -16.11
C SER A 126 14.14 9.74 -14.80
N ALA A 127 13.06 10.17 -14.15
CA ALA A 127 13.10 10.84 -12.85
C ALA A 127 13.59 9.94 -11.72
N MET A 128 13.38 8.64 -11.84
CA MET A 128 13.84 7.64 -10.87
C MET A 128 15.37 7.42 -10.87
N ASN A 129 16.10 7.99 -11.81
CA ASN A 129 17.58 7.99 -11.79
C ASN A 129 18.09 9.03 -10.76
N THR A 130 17.77 8.85 -9.51
CA THR A 130 18.19 9.72 -8.41
C THR A 130 18.53 8.93 -7.16
N SER A 131 19.51 9.42 -6.39
CA SER A 131 19.85 8.90 -5.07
C SER A 131 19.17 9.66 -3.92
N ARG A 132 18.33 10.66 -4.23
CA ARG A 132 17.71 11.55 -3.22
C ARG A 132 16.26 11.24 -2.93
N CYS A 133 15.70 10.20 -3.58
CA CYS A 133 14.29 9.88 -3.44
C CYS A 133 14.03 8.39 -3.48
N ILE A 134 13.10 7.92 -2.65
CA ILE A 134 12.46 6.61 -2.77
C ILE A 134 11.06 6.81 -3.33
N PHE A 135 10.80 6.13 -4.47
CA PHE A 135 9.48 6.11 -5.10
C PHE A 135 8.71 4.88 -4.64
N ILE A 136 7.47 5.06 -4.21
CA ILE A 136 6.58 3.98 -3.78
C ILE A 136 5.39 3.98 -4.72
N LEU A 137 5.32 2.97 -5.57
CA LEU A 137 4.33 2.84 -6.63
C LEU A 137 3.29 1.79 -6.25
N THR A 138 2.03 2.03 -6.55
CA THR A 138 0.99 1.01 -6.44
C THR A 138 0.37 0.73 -7.80
N THR A 139 0.00 -0.52 -8.04
CA THR A 139 -0.72 -0.92 -9.26
C THR A 139 -1.55 -2.17 -9.03
N ASN A 140 -2.65 -2.27 -9.76
CA ASN A 140 -3.42 -3.51 -9.88
C ASN A 140 -2.98 -4.33 -11.11
N TYR A 141 -2.26 -3.70 -12.06
CA TYR A 141 -1.89 -4.27 -13.36
C TYR A 141 -0.40 -4.11 -13.63
N ILE A 142 0.43 -4.94 -12.98
CA ILE A 142 1.89 -4.86 -13.15
C ILE A 142 2.34 -5.09 -14.61
N ALA A 143 1.56 -5.87 -15.38
CA ALA A 143 1.86 -6.16 -16.77
C ALA A 143 1.74 -4.92 -17.69
N ASP A 144 1.02 -3.88 -17.27
CA ASP A 144 0.83 -2.64 -18.02
C ASP A 144 1.97 -1.63 -17.79
N LEU A 145 2.89 -1.94 -16.87
CA LEU A 145 4.01 -1.06 -16.55
C LEU A 145 5.20 -1.29 -17.49
N ASP A 146 5.93 -0.21 -17.75
CA ASP A 146 7.18 -0.24 -18.53
C ASP A 146 8.24 -1.11 -17.82
N ARG A 147 8.87 -2.01 -18.56
CA ARG A 147 9.89 -2.94 -18.02
C ARG A 147 11.07 -2.21 -17.40
N GLY A 148 11.50 -1.10 -18.01
CA GLY A 148 12.61 -0.31 -17.50
C GLY A 148 12.24 0.46 -16.22
N LEU A 149 10.95 0.78 -16.01
CA LEU A 149 10.41 1.29 -14.75
C LEU A 149 10.49 0.20 -13.67
N LEU A 150 10.01 -1.00 -13.99
CA LEU A 150 10.03 -2.15 -13.06
C LEU A 150 11.45 -2.56 -12.66
N ASP A 151 12.39 -2.47 -13.58
CA ASP A 151 13.82 -2.79 -13.32
C ASP A 151 14.43 -1.87 -12.26
N ARG A 152 13.95 -0.64 -12.14
CA ARG A 152 14.35 0.33 -11.10
C ARG A 152 13.65 0.15 -9.75
N CYS A 153 12.84 -0.89 -9.62
CA CYS A 153 12.02 -1.11 -8.43
C CYS A 153 12.31 -2.46 -7.78
N VAL A 154 12.06 -2.52 -6.48
CA VAL A 154 11.84 -3.75 -5.74
C VAL A 154 10.36 -4.09 -5.86
N LEU A 155 10.05 -5.30 -6.34
CA LEU A 155 8.67 -5.73 -6.56
C LEU A 155 8.15 -6.47 -5.32
N VAL A 156 7.00 -6.04 -4.80
CA VAL A 156 6.34 -6.62 -3.63
C VAL A 156 4.92 -6.99 -4.01
N GLU A 157 4.63 -8.28 -4.02
CA GLU A 157 3.32 -8.79 -4.36
C GLU A 157 2.37 -8.76 -3.16
N MET A 158 1.29 -7.99 -3.27
CA MET A 158 0.26 -7.85 -2.25
C MET A 158 -0.90 -8.82 -2.51
N ASN A 159 -0.63 -10.11 -2.29
CA ASN A 159 -1.64 -11.16 -2.46
C ASN A 159 -2.70 -11.08 -1.37
N ALA A 160 -3.90 -11.56 -1.72
CA ALA A 160 -4.96 -11.79 -0.75
C ALA A 160 -4.51 -12.82 0.31
N ALA A 161 -4.70 -12.51 1.58
CA ALA A 161 -4.47 -13.45 2.66
C ALA A 161 -5.55 -14.55 2.65
N GLN A 162 -5.21 -15.71 3.21
CA GLN A 162 -6.19 -16.79 3.38
C GLN A 162 -7.28 -16.38 4.38
N SER A 163 -8.48 -16.93 4.22
CA SER A 163 -9.63 -16.51 5.03
C SER A 163 -9.40 -16.73 6.52
N GLU A 164 -8.70 -17.78 6.88
CA GLU A 164 -8.35 -18.13 8.26
C GLU A 164 -7.38 -17.09 8.89
N GLN A 165 -6.46 -16.54 8.10
CA GLN A 165 -5.56 -15.47 8.54
C GLN A 165 -6.28 -14.14 8.78
N LEU A 166 -7.48 -13.99 8.23
CA LEU A 166 -8.30 -12.77 8.30
C LEU A 166 -9.32 -12.80 9.44
N LEU A 167 -9.50 -13.95 10.12
CA LEU A 167 -10.37 -14.07 11.27
C LEU A 167 -10.09 -13.05 12.38
N PRO A 168 -8.83 -12.82 12.80
CA PRO A 168 -8.55 -11.81 13.85
C PRO A 168 -9.01 -10.40 13.46
N LEU A 169 -8.89 -10.04 12.18
CA LEU A 169 -9.40 -8.77 11.66
C LEU A 169 -10.94 -8.72 11.76
N ALA A 170 -11.62 -9.77 11.31
CA ALA A 170 -13.07 -9.84 11.33
C ALA A 170 -13.63 -9.80 12.77
N HIS A 171 -12.99 -10.50 13.70
CA HIS A 171 -13.34 -10.42 15.14
C HIS A 171 -13.16 -9.01 15.69
N ARG A 172 -12.06 -8.32 15.37
CA ARG A 172 -11.82 -6.94 15.80
C ARG A 172 -12.90 -6.01 15.28
N ILE A 173 -13.29 -6.13 14.01
CA ILE A 173 -14.36 -5.33 13.42
C ILE A 173 -15.70 -5.56 14.14
N ALA A 174 -16.03 -6.81 14.46
CA ALA A 174 -17.25 -7.15 15.19
C ALA A 174 -17.21 -6.63 16.63
N ALA A 175 -16.08 -6.79 17.32
CA ALA A 175 -15.90 -6.34 18.71
C ALA A 175 -15.99 -4.82 18.86
N GLU A 176 -15.53 -4.04 17.89
CA GLU A 176 -15.69 -2.57 17.91
C GLU A 176 -17.18 -2.13 17.87
N GLN A 177 -18.08 -2.99 17.40
CA GLN A 177 -19.52 -2.77 17.43
C GLN A 177 -20.19 -3.47 18.63
N GLY A 178 -19.38 -3.96 19.58
CA GLY A 178 -19.87 -4.60 20.81
C GLY A 178 -20.45 -6.01 20.63
N ILE A 179 -20.16 -6.68 19.51
CA ILE A 179 -20.72 -8.00 19.19
C ILE A 179 -19.60 -9.04 19.02
N THR A 180 -19.82 -10.19 19.64
CA THR A 180 -19.01 -11.40 19.38
C THR A 180 -19.70 -12.24 18.32
N VAL A 181 -18.96 -12.64 17.29
CA VAL A 181 -19.43 -13.48 16.18
C VAL A 181 -18.57 -14.74 16.14
N ALA A 182 -19.17 -15.90 15.95
CA ALA A 182 -18.45 -17.18 15.86
C ALA A 182 -17.71 -17.32 14.53
N ASP A 183 -16.63 -18.10 14.51
CA ASP A 183 -15.80 -18.33 13.31
C ASP A 183 -16.61 -18.93 12.17
N GLU A 184 -17.57 -19.81 12.47
CA GLU A 184 -18.44 -20.46 11.51
C GLU A 184 -19.30 -19.49 10.70
N GLU A 185 -19.60 -18.30 11.27
CA GLU A 185 -20.34 -17.24 10.57
C GLU A 185 -19.39 -16.23 9.89
N LEU A 186 -18.21 -16.00 10.48
CA LEU A 186 -17.22 -15.08 9.92
C LEU A 186 -16.54 -15.66 8.68
N LEU A 187 -16.18 -16.93 8.67
CA LEU A 187 -15.47 -17.57 7.55
C LEU A 187 -16.21 -17.45 6.21
N PRO A 188 -17.51 -17.77 6.10
CA PRO A 188 -18.23 -17.56 4.84
C PRO A 188 -18.27 -16.09 4.42
N THR A 189 -18.39 -15.19 5.40
CA THR A 189 -18.43 -13.73 5.17
C THR A 189 -17.09 -13.22 4.63
N ILE A 190 -15.98 -13.72 5.17
CA ILE A 190 -14.62 -13.40 4.70
C ILE A 190 -14.38 -14.01 3.31
N LYS A 191 -14.75 -15.28 3.09
CA LYS A 191 -14.61 -15.94 1.78
C LYS A 191 -15.33 -15.20 0.67
N ALA A 192 -16.53 -14.67 0.95
CA ALA A 192 -17.31 -13.87 -0.01
C ALA A 192 -16.64 -12.53 -0.38
N ALA A 193 -15.66 -12.07 0.39
CA ALA A 193 -14.92 -10.84 0.12
C ALA A 193 -13.76 -11.02 -0.87
N ASN A 194 -13.43 -12.25 -1.27
CA ASN A 194 -12.38 -12.59 -2.22
C ASN A 194 -11.02 -11.91 -1.90
N GLY A 195 -10.65 -11.88 -0.61
CA GLY A 195 -9.38 -11.32 -0.14
C GLY A 195 -9.29 -9.79 -0.11
N SER A 196 -10.37 -9.09 -0.46
CA SER A 196 -10.43 -7.63 -0.35
C SER A 196 -10.72 -7.20 1.09
N PHE A 197 -9.79 -6.55 1.76
CA PHE A 197 -9.98 -5.99 3.10
C PHE A 197 -11.17 -5.02 3.17
N ARG A 198 -11.37 -4.20 2.13
CA ARG A 198 -12.52 -3.30 2.02
C ARG A 198 -13.84 -4.06 2.03
N ASN A 199 -13.93 -5.15 1.28
CA ASN A 199 -15.13 -5.98 1.24
C ASN A 199 -15.31 -6.77 2.54
N ILE A 200 -14.23 -7.24 3.18
CA ILE A 200 -14.30 -7.91 4.48
C ILE A 200 -14.90 -6.97 5.51
N THR A 201 -14.38 -5.76 5.64
CA THR A 201 -14.91 -4.75 6.57
C THR A 201 -16.39 -4.51 6.30
N HIS A 202 -16.76 -4.22 5.06
CA HIS A 202 -18.15 -3.99 4.68
C HIS A 202 -19.06 -5.19 5.00
N ASN A 203 -18.64 -6.40 4.68
CA ASN A 203 -19.43 -7.60 4.88
C ASN A 203 -19.61 -7.94 6.37
N VAL A 204 -18.55 -7.81 7.17
CA VAL A 204 -18.61 -8.04 8.62
C VAL A 204 -19.47 -7.00 9.30
N GLU A 205 -19.32 -5.71 8.99
CA GLU A 205 -20.18 -4.66 9.50
C GLU A 205 -21.65 -4.90 9.15
N ARG A 206 -21.92 -5.33 7.91
CA ARG A 206 -23.29 -5.68 7.50
C ARG A 206 -23.84 -6.88 8.27
N LEU A 207 -23.02 -7.91 8.53
CA LEU A 207 -23.41 -9.07 9.33
C LEU A 207 -23.80 -8.65 10.75
N VAL A 208 -22.97 -7.80 11.38
CA VAL A 208 -23.19 -7.29 12.73
C VAL A 208 -24.45 -6.41 12.80
N ARG A 209 -24.63 -5.49 11.86
CA ARG A 209 -25.82 -4.61 11.82
C ARG A 209 -27.12 -5.39 11.66
N ARG A 210 -27.12 -6.47 10.85
CA ARG A 210 -28.30 -7.34 10.67
C ARG A 210 -28.76 -8.00 11.96
N ARG A 211 -27.85 -8.35 12.87
CA ARG A 211 -28.22 -8.93 14.18
C ARG A 211 -28.96 -7.93 15.08
N ASN A 212 -28.71 -6.62 14.88
CA ASN A 212 -29.31 -5.54 15.67
C ASN A 212 -30.64 -5.03 15.08
N ILE A 213 -31.03 -5.48 13.87
CA ILE A 213 -32.29 -5.08 13.24
C ILE A 213 -33.38 -6.09 13.67
N PRO A 214 -34.46 -5.64 14.34
CA PRO A 214 -35.59 -6.53 14.65
C PRO A 214 -36.18 -7.10 13.37
N TYR A 215 -36.42 -8.41 13.32
CA TYR A 215 -36.96 -9.14 12.16
C TYR A 215 -38.34 -8.62 11.68
N ASN A 216 -38.98 -7.73 12.42
CA ASN A 216 -40.32 -7.23 12.16
C ASN A 216 -40.41 -6.10 11.13
N ILE A 217 -39.28 -5.72 10.50
CA ILE A 217 -39.29 -4.73 9.40
C ILE A 217 -38.97 -5.48 8.10
N ILE A 218 -39.88 -6.35 7.68
CA ILE A 218 -39.78 -6.98 6.36
C ILE A 218 -41.09 -6.73 5.63
N PHE A 219 -41.01 -5.90 4.56
CA PHE A 219 -41.91 -5.73 3.41
C PHE A 219 -43.39 -5.97 3.63
#